data_762da4a3d144e50d426c1dbbcb57802a
#
_entry.id   762da4a3d144e50d426c1dbbcb57802a
#
_cell.length_a   1.000
_cell.length_b   1.000
_cell.length_c   1.000
_cell.angle_alpha   90.00
_cell.angle_beta   90.00
_cell.angle_gamma   90.00
#
_symmetry.space_group_name_H-M   'P 1'
#
loop_
_entity.id
_entity.type
_entity.pdbx_description
1 polymer ?
#
loop_
_entity_poly.entity_id
_entity_poly.type
_entity_poly.pdbx_seq_one_letter_code
_entity_poly.pdbx_strand_id
1 'polypeptide(L)'
;MARSIQEIQNLILQAKAQEPALESLNSTSKVAIWRLWVYIIAVAIWSLEKLFDQHRSDIDKRLAELKPHTARWYRSKALAFQYGFDLFPDSDKFNNQGHTEEAIDASKIVKYSAVIESKNEGRLIVKIAGEQGDTLQPITDAQKQAFEAYLQEIKDAGVRLSVVNYQPDILHLQMKIVYDPLVLDSNGQSILHATHPVEKAIKSYLKRLPFNGELVLAHLIDALQQAEGVKIPHLVLAQSKNITSGGDYGAFETIEISKIPTAGYFTIDNFNDITYVSNV
;
A
#
# COMPACT_ATOMS: atom_id res chain seq x y z
N MET A 1 12.33 18.90 9.81
CA MET A 1 12.68 17.72 10.62
C MET A 1 13.02 18.14 12.03
N ALA A 2 12.47 17.48 13.03
CA ALA A 2 12.81 17.73 14.43
C ALA A 2 14.29 17.45 14.67
N ARG A 3 14.93 18.29 15.45
CA ARG A 3 16.31 18.09 15.91
C ARG A 3 16.38 16.85 16.83
N SER A 4 17.56 16.27 17.00
CA SER A 4 17.77 15.23 18.00
C SER A 4 17.79 15.82 19.42
N ILE A 5 17.46 15.01 20.42
CA ILE A 5 17.54 15.43 21.83
C ILE A 5 18.95 15.90 22.17
N GLN A 6 19.98 15.28 21.61
CA GLN A 6 21.39 15.65 21.84
C GLN A 6 21.71 17.03 21.26
N GLU A 7 21.22 17.35 20.08
CA GLU A 7 21.41 18.69 19.47
C GLU A 7 20.72 19.77 20.31
N ILE A 8 19.50 19.51 20.79
CA ILE A 8 18.79 20.46 21.67
C ILE A 8 19.51 20.62 22.98
N GLN A 9 20.03 19.56 23.60
CA GLN A 9 20.84 19.64 24.81
C GLN A 9 22.09 20.49 24.58
N ASN A 10 22.78 20.27 23.44
CA ASN A 10 24.01 21.05 23.13
C ASN A 10 23.71 22.55 23.00
N LEU A 11 22.59 22.93 22.39
CA LEU A 11 22.16 24.31 22.28
C LEU A 11 21.85 24.92 23.66
N ILE A 12 21.19 24.20 24.53
CA ILE A 12 20.89 24.63 25.91
C ILE A 12 22.23 24.82 26.69
N LEU A 13 23.19 23.90 26.52
CA LEU A 13 24.49 23.98 27.18
C LEU A 13 25.34 25.16 26.65
N GLN A 14 25.26 25.45 25.35
CA GLN A 14 25.89 26.63 24.76
C GLN A 14 25.31 27.95 25.31
N ALA A 15 23.97 28.03 25.37
CA ALA A 15 23.30 29.19 25.96
C ALA A 15 23.65 29.33 27.45
N LYS A 16 23.68 28.22 28.21
CA LYS A 16 24.11 28.23 29.63
C LYS A 16 25.53 28.77 29.81
N ALA A 17 26.45 28.43 28.91
CA ALA A 17 27.85 28.86 29.01
C ALA A 17 28.03 30.39 28.82
N GLN A 18 27.04 31.05 28.24
CA GLN A 18 27.03 32.52 28.04
C GLN A 18 26.36 33.27 29.23
N GLU A 19 25.79 32.53 30.19
CA GLU A 19 25.08 33.12 31.31
C GLU A 19 25.93 33.04 32.59
N PRO A 20 26.53 34.17 33.06
CA PRO A 20 27.42 34.20 34.21
C PRO A 20 26.78 33.68 35.52
N ALA A 21 25.48 33.91 35.69
CA ALA A 21 24.75 33.45 36.87
C ALA A 21 24.71 31.91 37.01
N LEU A 22 24.98 31.19 35.93
CA LEU A 22 24.99 29.73 35.89
C LEU A 22 26.40 29.11 35.91
N GLU A 23 27.45 29.91 36.10
CA GLU A 23 28.84 29.46 36.06
C GLU A 23 29.13 28.39 37.13
N SER A 24 28.50 28.50 38.30
CA SER A 24 28.63 27.53 39.42
C SER A 24 28.13 26.13 39.06
N LEU A 25 27.28 25.98 38.04
CA LEU A 25 26.76 24.69 37.53
C LEU A 25 27.76 24.09 36.53
N ASN A 26 28.93 23.66 36.98
CA ASN A 26 30.06 23.23 36.15
C ASN A 26 30.31 21.72 36.12
N SER A 27 29.57 20.93 36.88
CA SER A 27 29.70 19.45 36.92
C SER A 27 29.53 18.81 35.54
N THR A 28 30.50 18.00 35.12
CA THR A 28 30.45 17.23 33.87
C THR A 28 29.70 15.88 33.99
N SER A 29 29.32 15.51 35.22
CA SER A 29 28.59 14.29 35.47
C SER A 29 27.23 14.28 34.77
N LYS A 30 26.92 13.18 34.06
CA LYS A 30 25.63 13.00 33.39
C LYS A 30 24.46 12.94 34.38
N VAL A 31 24.70 12.60 35.62
CA VAL A 31 23.68 12.50 36.69
C VAL A 31 23.62 13.77 37.58
N ALA A 32 24.34 14.83 37.24
CA ALA A 32 24.19 16.08 37.92
C ALA A 32 22.77 16.63 37.75
N ILE A 33 22.12 17.06 38.84
CA ILE A 33 20.68 17.44 38.85
C ILE A 33 20.38 18.48 37.76
N TRP A 34 21.24 19.50 37.62
CA TRP A 34 21.02 20.53 36.59
C TRP A 34 21.08 19.94 35.15
N ARG A 35 21.91 18.91 34.89
CA ARG A 35 21.97 18.23 33.58
C ARG A 35 20.76 17.37 33.31
N LEU A 36 20.19 16.77 34.35
CA LEU A 36 18.93 16.06 34.23
C LEU A 36 17.77 17.00 33.88
N TRP A 37 17.76 18.22 34.46
CA TRP A 37 16.81 19.26 34.05
C TRP A 37 16.97 19.66 32.58
N VAL A 38 18.22 19.89 32.14
CA VAL A 38 18.50 20.16 30.71
C VAL A 38 17.98 19.03 29.81
N TYR A 39 18.15 17.77 30.24
CA TYR A 39 17.63 16.63 29.50
C TYR A 39 16.10 16.64 29.41
N ILE A 40 15.41 16.87 30.54
CA ILE A 40 13.92 16.93 30.58
C ILE A 40 13.41 18.05 29.66
N ILE A 41 14.02 19.23 29.71
CA ILE A 41 13.68 20.36 28.85
C ILE A 41 13.93 20.00 27.38
N ALA A 42 15.05 19.34 27.07
CA ALA A 42 15.37 18.92 25.70
C ALA A 42 14.37 17.89 25.16
N VAL A 43 13.91 16.97 26.00
CA VAL A 43 12.85 16.00 25.65
C VAL A 43 11.52 16.73 25.38
N ALA A 44 11.15 17.71 26.20
CA ALA A 44 9.93 18.49 26.01
C ALA A 44 9.97 19.27 24.67
N ILE A 45 11.09 19.92 24.38
CA ILE A 45 11.31 20.65 23.10
C ILE A 45 11.27 19.68 21.92
N TRP A 46 11.94 18.53 22.02
CA TRP A 46 11.93 17.49 20.98
C TRP A 46 10.50 16.98 20.71
N SER A 47 9.73 16.74 21.76
CA SER A 47 8.33 16.32 21.63
C SER A 47 7.49 17.38 20.93
N LEU A 48 7.70 18.65 21.22
CA LEU A 48 7.03 19.76 20.56
C LEU A 48 7.43 19.85 19.06
N GLU A 49 8.71 19.74 18.74
CA GLU A 49 9.19 19.75 17.35
C GLU A 49 8.64 18.57 16.56
N LYS A 50 8.53 17.39 17.18
CA LYS A 50 7.87 16.21 16.57
C LYS A 50 6.41 16.47 16.26
N LEU A 51 5.69 17.13 17.17
CA LEU A 51 4.30 17.51 16.96
C LEU A 51 4.16 18.48 15.78
N PHE A 52 5.07 19.46 15.65
CA PHE A 52 5.08 20.38 14.51
C PHE A 52 5.41 19.67 13.18
N ASP A 53 6.36 18.73 13.17
CA ASP A 53 6.66 17.94 11.98
C ASP A 53 5.45 17.10 11.56
N GLN A 54 4.75 16.50 12.53
CA GLN A 54 3.50 15.77 12.26
C GLN A 54 2.43 16.69 11.69
N HIS A 55 2.20 17.84 12.31
CA HIS A 55 1.21 18.81 11.85
C HIS A 55 1.52 19.32 10.43
N ARG A 56 2.79 19.59 10.13
CA ARG A 56 3.22 19.97 8.78
C ARG A 56 2.96 18.87 7.78
N SER A 57 3.29 17.63 8.12
CA SER A 57 2.99 16.45 7.27
C SER A 57 1.49 16.32 7.01
N ASP A 58 0.66 16.54 8.01
CA ASP A 58 -0.80 16.46 7.89
C ASP A 58 -1.37 17.60 7.03
N ILE A 59 -0.82 18.80 7.14
CA ILE A 59 -1.17 19.93 6.26
C ILE A 59 -0.75 19.63 4.83
N ASP A 60 0.48 19.16 4.60
CA ASP A 60 0.97 18.82 3.26
C ASP A 60 0.13 17.72 2.59
N LYS A 61 -0.31 16.72 3.38
CA LYS A 61 -1.27 15.70 2.90
C LYS A 61 -2.61 16.33 2.50
N ARG A 62 -3.17 17.18 3.36
CA ARG A 62 -4.45 17.87 3.06
C ARG A 62 -4.32 18.78 1.84
N LEU A 63 -3.23 19.53 1.71
CA LEU A 63 -2.97 20.38 0.53
C LEU A 63 -2.81 19.55 -0.75
N ALA A 64 -2.18 18.38 -0.66
CA ALA A 64 -2.04 17.48 -1.81
C ALA A 64 -3.39 16.85 -2.22
N GLU A 65 -4.29 16.65 -1.26
CA GLU A 65 -5.66 16.21 -1.50
C GLU A 65 -6.54 17.35 -2.06
N LEU A 66 -6.26 18.58 -1.65
CA LEU A 66 -6.97 19.79 -2.09
C LEU A 66 -6.53 20.31 -3.46
N LYS A 67 -5.48 19.75 -4.10
CA LYS A 67 -5.20 20.05 -5.50
C LYS A 67 -6.27 19.36 -6.35
N PRO A 68 -7.38 20.06 -6.70
CA PRO A 68 -8.46 19.42 -7.43
C PRO A 68 -7.96 18.97 -8.80
N HIS A 69 -8.59 17.92 -9.35
CA HIS A 69 -8.48 17.55 -10.76
C HIS A 69 -7.21 16.81 -11.19
N THR A 70 -6.36 16.39 -10.24
CA THR A 70 -5.23 15.49 -10.52
C THR A 70 -5.68 14.02 -10.40
N ALA A 71 -4.93 13.07 -11.01
CA ALA A 71 -5.16 11.64 -10.82
C ALA A 71 -5.19 11.25 -9.32
N ARG A 72 -4.34 11.90 -8.50
CA ARG A 72 -4.32 11.71 -7.05
C ARG A 72 -5.62 12.18 -6.38
N TRP A 73 -6.18 13.31 -6.80
CA TRP A 73 -7.45 13.81 -6.30
C TRP A 73 -8.58 12.83 -6.62
N TYR A 74 -8.70 12.37 -7.86
CA TYR A 74 -9.71 11.37 -8.25
C TYR A 74 -9.55 10.07 -7.48
N ARG A 75 -8.30 9.62 -7.22
CA ARG A 75 -8.04 8.48 -6.36
C ARG A 75 -8.55 8.70 -4.93
N SER A 76 -8.27 9.86 -4.33
CA SER A 76 -8.73 10.20 -2.97
C SER A 76 -10.25 10.26 -2.90
N LYS A 77 -10.91 10.79 -3.94
CA LYS A 77 -12.38 10.80 -4.04
C LYS A 77 -12.96 9.41 -4.22
N ALA A 78 -12.32 8.55 -5.01
CA ALA A 78 -12.73 7.15 -5.14
C ALA A 78 -12.69 6.39 -3.79
N LEU A 79 -11.63 6.60 -2.99
CA LEU A 79 -11.51 6.00 -1.66
C LEU A 79 -12.45 6.61 -0.61
N ALA A 80 -12.89 7.86 -0.82
CA ALA A 80 -13.85 8.54 0.04
C ALA A 80 -15.31 8.24 -0.32
N PHE A 81 -15.57 7.50 -1.40
CA PHE A 81 -16.92 7.14 -1.81
C PHE A 81 -17.68 6.38 -0.73
N GLN A 82 -18.90 6.80 -0.44
CA GLN A 82 -19.79 6.19 0.54
C GLN A 82 -21.06 5.68 -0.14
N TYR A 83 -21.22 4.37 -0.20
CA TYR A 83 -22.38 3.75 -0.82
C TYR A 83 -23.63 3.92 0.07
N GLY A 84 -24.71 4.45 -0.53
CA GLY A 84 -25.98 4.69 0.17
C GLY A 84 -26.03 6.02 0.93
N PHE A 85 -25.04 6.91 0.75
CA PHE A 85 -25.03 8.25 1.32
C PHE A 85 -25.17 9.32 0.22
N ASP A 86 -25.90 10.38 0.51
CA ASP A 86 -26.06 11.50 -0.41
C ASP A 86 -24.93 12.52 -0.24
N LEU A 87 -24.60 13.23 -1.33
CA LEU A 87 -23.73 14.39 -1.28
C LEU A 87 -24.49 15.61 -0.73
N PHE A 88 -23.78 16.53 -0.11
CA PHE A 88 -24.30 17.88 0.07
C PHE A 88 -24.55 18.55 -1.30
N PRO A 89 -25.61 19.35 -1.46
CA PRO A 89 -25.83 20.10 -2.70
C PRO A 89 -24.59 20.90 -3.13
N ASP A 90 -24.26 20.87 -4.42
CA ASP A 90 -23.11 21.57 -5.01
C ASP A 90 -21.75 21.26 -4.32
N SER A 91 -21.59 20.05 -3.78
CA SER A 91 -20.40 19.65 -3.05
C SER A 91 -19.93 18.25 -3.39
N ASP A 92 -18.63 18.01 -3.24
CA ASP A 92 -18.00 16.70 -3.36
C ASP A 92 -17.88 15.96 -2.02
N LYS A 93 -18.62 16.42 -0.98
CA LYS A 93 -18.62 15.87 0.37
C LYS A 93 -19.92 15.15 0.67
N PHE A 94 -19.83 13.98 1.29
CA PHE A 94 -20.98 13.22 1.74
C PHE A 94 -21.61 13.83 2.98
N ASN A 95 -22.94 13.79 3.06
CA ASN A 95 -23.70 14.19 4.22
C ASN A 95 -23.69 13.06 5.26
N ASN A 96 -22.86 13.21 6.27
CA ASN A 96 -22.70 12.23 7.35
C ASN A 96 -23.54 12.57 8.59
N GLN A 97 -24.45 13.56 8.51
CA GLN A 97 -25.27 13.97 9.66
C GLN A 97 -26.20 12.84 10.10
N GLY A 98 -26.18 12.52 11.38
CA GLY A 98 -27.04 11.48 11.96
C GLY A 98 -26.52 10.05 11.80
N HIS A 99 -25.34 9.85 11.23
CA HIS A 99 -24.72 8.52 11.08
C HIS A 99 -23.57 8.33 12.06
N THR A 100 -23.37 7.09 12.51
CA THR A 100 -22.21 6.70 13.35
C THR A 100 -20.95 6.55 12.52
N GLU A 101 -19.77 6.65 13.16
CA GLU A 101 -18.49 6.45 12.46
C GLU A 101 -18.38 5.05 11.85
N GLU A 102 -18.91 4.02 12.54
CA GLU A 102 -18.93 2.65 12.03
C GLU A 102 -19.78 2.52 10.76
N ALA A 103 -20.94 3.18 10.70
CA ALA A 103 -21.78 3.19 9.51
C ALA A 103 -21.10 3.91 8.33
N ILE A 104 -20.44 5.03 8.62
CA ILE A 104 -19.66 5.79 7.64
C ILE A 104 -18.51 4.93 7.08
N ASP A 105 -17.75 4.25 7.94
CA ASP A 105 -16.63 3.41 7.51
C ASP A 105 -17.10 2.16 6.77
N ALA A 106 -18.23 1.56 7.17
CA ALA A 106 -18.85 0.44 6.46
C ALA A 106 -19.35 0.85 5.06
N SER A 107 -19.80 2.10 4.88
CA SER A 107 -20.25 2.63 3.58
C SER A 107 -19.11 2.83 2.58
N LYS A 108 -17.86 2.97 3.03
CA LYS A 108 -16.67 3.11 2.19
C LYS A 108 -16.27 1.76 1.59
N ILE A 109 -17.02 1.33 0.60
CA ILE A 109 -16.86 0.01 -0.03
C ILE A 109 -15.65 -0.10 -0.96
N VAL A 110 -15.15 1.03 -1.50
CA VAL A 110 -13.93 1.08 -2.31
C VAL A 110 -12.74 1.16 -1.36
N LYS A 111 -12.03 0.05 -1.21
CA LYS A 111 -10.85 -0.03 -0.34
C LYS A 111 -9.54 0.26 -1.07
N TYR A 112 -9.52 0.01 -2.37
CA TYR A 112 -8.35 0.19 -3.22
C TYR A 112 -8.73 0.96 -4.48
N SER A 113 -7.91 1.93 -4.86
CA SER A 113 -8.10 2.70 -6.07
C SER A 113 -6.78 3.15 -6.67
N ALA A 114 -6.72 3.16 -8.01
CA ALA A 114 -5.65 3.76 -8.77
C ALA A 114 -6.26 4.52 -9.97
N VAL A 115 -5.68 5.67 -10.29
CA VAL A 115 -6.14 6.49 -11.41
C VAL A 115 -4.96 6.71 -12.35
N ILE A 116 -5.16 6.39 -13.61
CA ILE A 116 -4.16 6.53 -14.67
C ILE A 116 -4.75 7.32 -15.84
N GLU A 117 -3.92 8.09 -16.51
CA GLU A 117 -4.28 8.80 -17.72
C GLU A 117 -4.05 7.90 -18.95
N SER A 118 -5.09 7.72 -19.76
CA SER A 118 -4.94 7.06 -21.05
C SER A 118 -4.26 8.03 -22.02
N LYS A 119 -3.04 7.69 -22.45
CA LYS A 119 -2.24 8.54 -23.37
C LYS A 119 -2.91 8.73 -24.73
N ASN A 120 -3.70 7.76 -25.19
CA ASN A 120 -4.24 7.75 -26.55
C ASN A 120 -5.68 8.25 -26.66
N GLU A 121 -6.43 8.29 -25.55
CA GLU A 121 -7.89 8.49 -25.59
C GLU A 121 -8.36 9.73 -24.83
N GLY A 122 -7.45 10.47 -24.20
CA GLY A 122 -7.78 11.69 -23.45
C GLY A 122 -8.81 11.43 -22.34
N ARG A 123 -8.73 10.28 -21.66
CA ARG A 123 -9.58 9.90 -20.54
C ARG A 123 -8.78 9.43 -19.32
N LEU A 124 -9.37 9.56 -18.15
CA LEU A 124 -8.86 8.97 -16.93
C LEU A 124 -9.50 7.59 -16.74
N ILE A 125 -8.67 6.62 -16.41
CA ILE A 125 -9.09 5.27 -16.03
C ILE A 125 -9.00 5.16 -14.51
N VAL A 126 -10.13 4.96 -13.86
CA VAL A 126 -10.24 4.79 -12.40
C VAL A 126 -10.40 3.31 -12.13
N LYS A 127 -9.34 2.66 -11.64
CA LYS A 127 -9.38 1.27 -11.20
C LYS A 127 -9.79 1.23 -9.74
N ILE A 128 -10.71 0.33 -9.40
CA ILE A 128 -11.21 0.17 -8.02
C ILE A 128 -11.31 -1.30 -7.65
N ALA A 129 -11.18 -1.57 -6.35
CA ALA A 129 -11.52 -2.86 -5.75
C ALA A 129 -12.05 -2.64 -4.33
N GLY A 130 -12.96 -3.52 -3.94
CA GLY A 130 -13.36 -3.73 -2.56
C GLY A 130 -12.50 -4.79 -1.90
N GLU A 131 -12.87 -5.19 -0.71
CA GLU A 131 -12.20 -6.22 0.08
C GLU A 131 -13.23 -7.12 0.74
N GLN A 132 -12.97 -8.44 0.73
CA GLN A 132 -13.74 -9.41 1.50
C GLN A 132 -12.78 -10.30 2.29
N GLY A 133 -12.78 -10.16 3.60
CA GLY A 133 -11.75 -10.74 4.44
C GLY A 133 -10.37 -10.19 4.06
N ASP A 134 -9.45 -11.06 3.70
CA ASP A 134 -8.07 -10.70 3.31
C ASP A 134 -7.84 -10.65 1.79
N THR A 135 -8.92 -10.72 0.98
CA THR A 135 -8.83 -10.78 -0.49
C THR A 135 -9.51 -9.59 -1.16
N LEU A 136 -8.82 -9.03 -2.16
CA LEU A 136 -9.38 -8.01 -3.02
C LEU A 136 -10.40 -8.63 -3.99
N GLN A 137 -11.52 -7.96 -4.17
CA GLN A 137 -12.55 -8.37 -5.10
C GLN A 137 -13.26 -7.16 -5.72
N PRO A 138 -13.90 -7.32 -6.87
CA PRO A 138 -14.72 -6.25 -7.42
C PRO A 138 -15.92 -5.95 -6.51
N ILE A 139 -16.36 -4.71 -6.51
CA ILE A 139 -17.66 -4.32 -5.92
C ILE A 139 -18.79 -4.80 -6.83
N THR A 140 -20.01 -4.91 -6.31
CA THR A 140 -21.17 -5.36 -7.08
C THR A 140 -21.54 -4.37 -8.19
N ASP A 141 -22.29 -4.81 -9.20
CA ASP A 141 -22.69 -3.94 -10.32
C ASP A 141 -23.56 -2.76 -9.85
N ALA A 142 -24.45 -2.96 -8.88
CA ALA A 142 -25.24 -1.87 -8.30
C ALA A 142 -24.36 -0.83 -7.60
N GLN A 143 -23.36 -1.29 -6.86
CA GLN A 143 -22.38 -0.43 -6.21
C GLN A 143 -21.50 0.31 -7.23
N LYS A 144 -21.10 -0.37 -8.32
CA LYS A 144 -20.34 0.24 -9.42
C LYS A 144 -21.15 1.34 -10.11
N GLN A 145 -22.43 1.10 -10.39
CA GLN A 145 -23.32 2.11 -10.99
C GLN A 145 -23.45 3.36 -10.09
N ALA A 146 -23.63 3.15 -8.79
CA ALA A 146 -23.67 4.26 -7.82
C ALA A 146 -22.33 5.03 -7.76
N PHE A 147 -21.21 4.31 -7.82
CA PHE A 147 -19.87 4.91 -7.88
C PHE A 147 -19.65 5.70 -9.18
N GLU A 148 -20.09 5.18 -10.31
CA GLU A 148 -20.01 5.88 -11.59
C GLU A 148 -20.87 7.16 -11.59
N ALA A 149 -22.10 7.10 -11.02
CA ALA A 149 -22.95 8.28 -10.85
C ALA A 149 -22.28 9.35 -9.97
N TYR A 150 -21.69 8.93 -8.83
CA TYR A 150 -20.92 9.82 -7.97
C TYR A 150 -19.76 10.49 -8.72
N LEU A 151 -18.98 9.72 -9.48
CA LEU A 151 -17.87 10.30 -10.27
C LEU A 151 -18.34 11.27 -11.34
N GLN A 152 -19.52 11.04 -11.95
CA GLN A 152 -20.10 11.98 -12.92
C GLN A 152 -20.51 13.30 -12.28
N GLU A 153 -20.97 13.26 -11.03
CA GLU A 153 -21.36 14.45 -10.27
C GLU A 153 -20.17 15.33 -9.90
N ILE A 154 -19.06 14.71 -9.46
CA ILE A 154 -17.88 15.44 -8.96
C ILE A 154 -16.83 15.76 -9.99
N LYS A 155 -16.91 15.19 -11.22
CA LYS A 155 -15.89 15.40 -12.26
C LYS A 155 -15.94 16.79 -12.85
N ASP A 156 -14.81 17.21 -13.41
CA ASP A 156 -14.75 18.41 -14.25
C ASP A 156 -15.54 18.28 -15.54
N ALA A 157 -16.06 19.41 -15.99
CA ALA A 157 -16.65 19.50 -17.31
C ALA A 157 -15.61 19.13 -18.41
N GLY A 158 -15.98 18.20 -19.29
CA GLY A 158 -15.13 17.74 -20.38
C GLY A 158 -14.20 16.57 -20.04
N VAL A 159 -14.00 16.22 -18.76
CA VAL A 159 -13.21 15.04 -18.39
C VAL A 159 -14.00 13.77 -18.67
N ARG A 160 -13.36 12.84 -19.39
CA ARG A 160 -13.90 11.49 -19.64
C ARG A 160 -13.34 10.53 -18.62
N LEU A 161 -14.22 9.86 -17.87
CA LEU A 161 -13.86 8.85 -16.89
C LEU A 161 -14.29 7.46 -17.37
N SER A 162 -13.47 6.46 -17.09
CA SER A 162 -13.80 5.04 -17.26
C SER A 162 -13.47 4.31 -15.98
N VAL A 163 -14.42 3.54 -15.45
CA VAL A 163 -14.24 2.76 -14.23
C VAL A 163 -13.91 1.32 -14.58
N VAL A 164 -12.80 0.82 -14.04
CA VAL A 164 -12.38 -0.58 -14.10
C VAL A 164 -12.63 -1.23 -12.75
N ASN A 165 -13.59 -2.15 -12.72
CA ASN A 165 -13.99 -2.93 -11.56
C ASN A 165 -14.04 -4.40 -12.00
N TYR A 166 -12.87 -4.99 -12.23
CA TYR A 166 -12.74 -6.34 -12.79
C TYR A 166 -12.31 -7.34 -11.72
N GLN A 167 -12.59 -8.63 -11.98
CA GLN A 167 -11.95 -9.73 -11.27
C GLN A 167 -10.42 -9.63 -11.43
N PRO A 168 -9.63 -10.16 -10.47
CA PRO A 168 -8.17 -10.08 -10.50
C PRO A 168 -7.60 -10.66 -11.78
N ASP A 169 -6.48 -10.10 -12.26
CA ASP A 169 -5.70 -10.76 -13.28
C ASP A 169 -5.16 -12.09 -12.72
N ILE A 170 -5.35 -13.18 -13.45
CA ILE A 170 -4.90 -14.50 -13.02
C ILE A 170 -3.45 -14.69 -13.44
N LEU A 171 -2.58 -14.94 -12.45
CA LEU A 171 -1.16 -15.23 -12.64
C LEU A 171 -0.96 -16.75 -12.65
N HIS A 172 -0.28 -17.26 -13.66
CA HIS A 172 0.16 -18.64 -13.77
C HIS A 172 1.68 -18.70 -13.78
N LEU A 173 2.26 -19.55 -12.92
CA LEU A 173 3.70 -19.69 -12.74
C LEU A 173 4.12 -21.14 -12.92
N GLN A 174 5.05 -21.37 -13.84
CA GLN A 174 5.76 -22.65 -13.96
C GLN A 174 7.16 -22.49 -13.41
N MET A 175 7.48 -23.24 -12.36
CA MET A 175 8.74 -23.09 -11.63
C MET A 175 9.39 -24.43 -11.30
N LYS A 176 10.73 -24.39 -11.16
CA LYS A 176 11.52 -25.50 -10.59
C LYS A 176 12.21 -24.97 -9.33
N ILE A 177 11.92 -25.59 -8.21
CA ILE A 177 12.49 -25.20 -6.91
C ILE A 177 13.51 -26.25 -6.49
N VAL A 178 14.78 -25.85 -6.44
CA VAL A 178 15.80 -26.67 -5.78
C VAL A 178 15.66 -26.43 -4.28
N TYR A 179 15.35 -27.48 -3.54
CA TYR A 179 15.06 -27.41 -2.12
C TYR A 179 16.05 -28.14 -1.24
N ASP A 180 16.06 -27.85 0.04
CA ASP A 180 16.81 -28.58 1.05
C ASP A 180 15.97 -29.75 1.58
N PRO A 181 16.36 -31.02 1.33
CA PRO A 181 15.59 -32.19 1.76
C PRO A 181 15.53 -32.37 3.29
N LEU A 182 16.34 -31.62 4.05
CA LEU A 182 16.25 -31.60 5.52
C LEU A 182 15.15 -30.66 6.03
N VAL A 183 14.63 -29.77 5.19
CA VAL A 183 13.65 -28.74 5.53
C VAL A 183 12.31 -28.96 4.85
N LEU A 184 12.34 -29.32 3.55
CA LEU A 184 11.13 -29.55 2.75
C LEU A 184 11.05 -30.98 2.27
N ASP A 185 9.84 -31.47 2.05
CA ASP A 185 9.59 -32.73 1.35
C ASP A 185 9.53 -32.54 -0.17
N SER A 186 9.32 -33.64 -0.92
CA SER A 186 9.21 -33.63 -2.39
C SER A 186 8.00 -32.85 -2.93
N ASN A 187 7.04 -32.50 -2.09
CA ASN A 187 5.87 -31.71 -2.42
C ASN A 187 6.01 -30.24 -2.00
N GLY A 188 7.17 -29.86 -1.45
CA GLY A 188 7.43 -28.50 -0.98
C GLY A 188 6.78 -28.17 0.36
N GLN A 189 6.36 -29.17 1.13
CA GLN A 189 5.85 -28.98 2.48
C GLN A 189 7.01 -28.95 3.49
N SER A 190 6.98 -28.00 4.42
CA SER A 190 7.92 -27.93 5.53
C SER A 190 7.74 -29.12 6.46
N ILE A 191 8.83 -29.87 6.69
CA ILE A 191 8.84 -31.06 7.55
C ILE A 191 8.52 -30.69 9.01
N LEU A 192 8.96 -29.50 9.43
CA LEU A 192 8.79 -29.03 10.81
C LEU A 192 7.42 -28.40 11.07
N HIS A 193 6.92 -27.62 10.10
CA HIS A 193 5.74 -26.77 10.28
C HIS A 193 4.50 -27.21 9.49
N ALA A 194 4.61 -28.23 8.63
CA ALA A 194 3.54 -28.71 7.76
C ALA A 194 2.89 -27.60 6.90
N THR A 195 3.67 -26.56 6.54
CA THR A 195 3.25 -25.44 5.70
C THR A 195 3.93 -25.52 4.32
N HIS A 196 3.43 -24.78 3.34
CA HIS A 196 4.04 -24.65 2.01
C HIS A 196 4.75 -23.28 1.89
N PRO A 197 6.04 -23.17 2.22
CA PRO A 197 6.75 -21.88 2.27
C PRO A 197 6.78 -21.14 0.94
N VAL A 198 6.92 -21.86 -0.19
CA VAL A 198 6.93 -21.27 -1.54
C VAL A 198 5.57 -20.63 -1.87
N GLU A 199 4.46 -21.35 -1.65
CA GLU A 199 3.13 -20.79 -1.86
C GLU A 199 2.86 -19.58 -0.98
N LYS A 200 3.26 -19.67 0.30
CA LYS A 200 3.13 -18.56 1.25
C LYS A 200 3.95 -17.36 0.80
N ALA A 201 5.17 -17.56 0.28
CA ALA A 201 6.01 -16.49 -0.22
C ALA A 201 5.39 -15.80 -1.44
N ILE A 202 4.84 -16.57 -2.41
CA ILE A 202 4.13 -16.03 -3.58
C ILE A 202 2.91 -15.22 -3.14
N LYS A 203 2.04 -15.79 -2.31
CA LYS A 203 0.84 -15.11 -1.80
C LYS A 203 1.21 -13.83 -1.04
N SER A 204 2.24 -13.88 -0.19
CA SER A 204 2.73 -12.72 0.56
C SER A 204 3.34 -11.65 -0.33
N TYR A 205 4.05 -12.04 -1.40
CA TYR A 205 4.59 -11.10 -2.38
C TYR A 205 3.46 -10.38 -3.12
N LEU A 206 2.47 -11.12 -3.65
CA LEU A 206 1.31 -10.53 -4.34
C LEU A 206 0.49 -9.61 -3.41
N LYS A 207 0.32 -9.98 -2.13
CA LYS A 207 -0.38 -9.14 -1.13
C LYS A 207 0.36 -7.84 -0.82
N ARG A 208 1.70 -7.83 -0.90
CA ARG A 208 2.53 -6.63 -0.68
C ARG A 208 2.60 -5.70 -1.88
N LEU A 209 2.23 -6.15 -3.07
CA LEU A 209 2.19 -5.28 -4.24
C LEU A 209 1.16 -4.17 -4.02
N PRO A 210 1.54 -2.90 -4.26
CA PRO A 210 0.56 -1.81 -4.26
C PRO A 210 -0.55 -2.09 -5.29
N PHE A 211 -1.75 -1.62 -5.00
CA PHE A 211 -2.83 -1.67 -6.00
C PHE A 211 -2.41 -0.94 -7.28
N ASN A 212 -2.57 -1.58 -8.43
CA ASN A 212 -2.01 -1.20 -9.72
C ASN A 212 -0.46 -1.16 -9.76
N GLY A 213 0.20 -1.83 -8.81
CA GLY A 213 1.65 -1.98 -8.79
C GLY A 213 2.15 -2.92 -9.88
N GLU A 214 3.38 -2.74 -10.28
CA GLU A 214 4.06 -3.57 -11.27
C GLU A 214 4.57 -4.87 -10.65
N LEU A 215 4.12 -6.01 -11.16
CA LEU A 215 4.71 -7.31 -10.86
C LEU A 215 6.04 -7.41 -11.61
N VAL A 216 7.17 -7.41 -10.89
CA VAL A 216 8.51 -7.61 -11.44
C VAL A 216 8.96 -9.03 -11.10
N LEU A 217 9.25 -9.84 -12.14
CA LEU A 217 9.59 -11.27 -11.94
C LEU A 217 10.88 -11.46 -11.13
N ALA A 218 11.87 -10.58 -11.29
CA ALA A 218 13.10 -10.62 -10.49
C ALA A 218 12.82 -10.46 -9.00
N HIS A 219 11.95 -9.53 -8.61
CA HIS A 219 11.58 -9.32 -7.21
C HIS A 219 10.78 -10.50 -6.62
N LEU A 220 9.99 -11.18 -7.46
CA LEU A 220 9.30 -12.41 -7.05
C LEU A 220 10.33 -13.52 -6.76
N ILE A 221 11.34 -13.69 -7.62
CA ILE A 221 12.42 -14.66 -7.42
C ILE A 221 13.20 -14.34 -6.16
N ASP A 222 13.55 -13.08 -5.91
CA ASP A 222 14.24 -12.65 -4.69
C ASP A 222 13.42 -12.98 -3.43
N ALA A 223 12.11 -12.78 -3.48
CA ALA A 223 11.22 -13.14 -2.37
C ALA A 223 11.16 -14.65 -2.14
N LEU A 224 11.24 -15.45 -3.20
CA LEU A 224 11.27 -16.91 -3.12
C LEU A 224 12.59 -17.46 -2.59
N GLN A 225 13.73 -16.81 -2.89
CA GLN A 225 15.04 -17.16 -2.33
C GLN A 225 15.07 -17.04 -0.79
N GLN A 226 14.24 -16.20 -0.24
CA GLN A 226 14.11 -16.01 1.23
C GLN A 226 13.14 -17.00 1.89
N ALA A 227 12.42 -17.82 1.10
CA ALA A 227 11.48 -18.79 1.64
C ALA A 227 12.24 -19.96 2.28
N GLU A 228 11.69 -20.46 3.40
CA GLU A 228 12.28 -21.54 4.17
C GLU A 228 12.52 -22.80 3.31
N GLY A 229 13.73 -23.34 3.34
CA GLY A 229 14.09 -24.56 2.61
C GLY A 229 14.29 -24.41 1.11
N VAL A 230 14.13 -23.21 0.54
CA VAL A 230 14.42 -22.94 -0.87
C VAL A 230 15.89 -22.61 -1.04
N LYS A 231 16.58 -23.34 -1.95
CA LYS A 231 17.97 -23.07 -2.34
C LYS A 231 18.06 -22.28 -3.64
N ILE A 232 17.38 -22.74 -4.69
CA ILE A 232 17.39 -22.09 -6.01
C ILE A 232 15.96 -22.09 -6.57
N PRO A 233 15.25 -20.97 -6.61
CA PRO A 233 14.01 -20.83 -7.34
C PRO A 233 14.32 -20.51 -8.81
N HIS A 234 13.91 -21.38 -9.72
CA HIS A 234 14.06 -21.18 -11.15
C HIS A 234 12.68 -20.99 -11.79
N LEU A 235 12.43 -19.81 -12.35
CA LEU A 235 11.23 -19.50 -13.11
C LEU A 235 11.40 -20.01 -14.54
N VAL A 236 10.53 -20.93 -14.96
CA VAL A 236 10.50 -21.48 -16.32
C VAL A 236 9.58 -20.63 -17.19
N LEU A 237 8.40 -20.30 -16.69
CA LEU A 237 7.39 -19.53 -17.42
C LEU A 237 6.53 -18.73 -16.43
N ALA A 238 6.26 -17.49 -16.78
CA ALA A 238 5.25 -16.66 -16.11
C ALA A 238 4.25 -16.17 -17.14
N GLN A 239 2.98 -16.35 -16.86
CA GLN A 239 1.88 -15.92 -17.73
C GLN A 239 0.80 -15.27 -16.89
N SER A 240 0.02 -14.40 -17.52
CA SER A 240 -1.20 -13.88 -16.90
C SER A 240 -2.32 -13.72 -17.92
N LYS A 241 -3.56 -13.79 -17.42
CA LYS A 241 -4.75 -13.46 -18.20
C LYS A 241 -5.61 -12.47 -17.44
N ASN A 242 -6.23 -11.56 -18.15
CA ASN A 242 -7.12 -10.53 -17.61
C ASN A 242 -8.51 -10.63 -18.22
N ILE A 243 -9.47 -9.96 -17.58
CA ILE A 243 -10.82 -9.80 -18.13
C ILE A 243 -10.76 -8.94 -19.39
N THR A 244 -11.38 -9.42 -20.45
CA THR A 244 -11.55 -8.69 -21.72
C THR A 244 -12.79 -7.78 -21.66
N SER A 245 -12.96 -6.94 -22.67
CA SER A 245 -14.15 -6.08 -22.81
C SER A 245 -15.48 -6.87 -22.87
N GLY A 246 -15.42 -8.17 -23.21
CA GLY A 246 -16.58 -9.08 -23.23
C GLY A 246 -16.98 -9.61 -21.86
N GLY A 247 -16.19 -9.34 -20.79
CA GLY A 247 -16.48 -9.80 -19.44
C GLY A 247 -15.87 -11.17 -19.10
N ASP A 248 -15.30 -11.88 -20.06
CA ASP A 248 -14.63 -13.16 -19.87
C ASP A 248 -13.11 -12.99 -19.80
N TYR A 249 -12.42 -13.97 -19.21
CA TYR A 249 -10.97 -14.02 -19.22
C TYR A 249 -10.43 -14.28 -20.64
N GLY A 250 -9.45 -13.48 -21.03
CA GLY A 250 -8.68 -13.70 -22.27
C GLY A 250 -7.75 -14.92 -22.19
N ALA A 251 -6.94 -15.10 -23.22
CA ALA A 251 -5.88 -16.10 -23.22
C ALA A 251 -4.75 -15.69 -22.27
N PHE A 252 -3.96 -16.68 -21.84
CA PHE A 252 -2.72 -16.40 -21.11
C PHE A 252 -1.68 -15.72 -22.01
N GLU A 253 -1.13 -14.63 -21.53
CA GLU A 253 -0.04 -13.89 -22.16
C GLU A 253 1.24 -14.06 -21.33
N THR A 254 2.38 -14.27 -22.00
CA THR A 254 3.67 -14.42 -21.33
C THR A 254 4.13 -13.09 -20.75
N ILE A 255 4.62 -13.14 -19.51
CA ILE A 255 5.30 -12.04 -18.83
C ILE A 255 6.80 -12.28 -18.97
N GLU A 256 7.51 -11.40 -19.68
CA GLU A 256 8.96 -11.55 -19.88
C GLU A 256 9.78 -10.96 -18.73
N ILE A 257 9.43 -9.76 -18.28
CA ILE A 257 10.17 -9.02 -17.25
C ILE A 257 9.23 -8.58 -16.13
N SER A 258 8.16 -7.88 -16.52
CA SER A 258 7.21 -7.29 -15.59
C SER A 258 5.84 -7.09 -16.23
N LYS A 259 4.80 -6.95 -15.40
CA LYS A 259 3.43 -6.61 -15.87
C LYS A 259 2.68 -5.81 -14.81
N ILE A 260 1.97 -4.77 -15.26
CA ILE A 260 0.98 -4.06 -14.46
C ILE A 260 -0.38 -4.71 -14.70
N PRO A 261 -1.12 -5.12 -13.65
CA PRO A 261 -2.40 -5.80 -13.82
C PRO A 261 -3.47 -4.89 -14.41
N THR A 262 -4.27 -5.43 -15.33
CA THR A 262 -5.38 -4.71 -15.94
C THR A 262 -6.46 -4.38 -14.92
N ALA A 263 -6.80 -5.34 -14.04
CA ALA A 263 -7.74 -5.13 -12.94
C ALA A 263 -7.18 -4.24 -11.81
N GLY A 264 -5.84 -4.12 -11.71
CA GLY A 264 -5.14 -3.42 -10.64
C GLY A 264 -4.55 -4.35 -9.59
N TYR A 265 -4.81 -5.66 -9.65
CA TYR A 265 -4.32 -6.68 -8.71
C TYR A 265 -4.28 -8.06 -9.34
N PHE A 266 -3.45 -8.95 -8.78
CA PHE A 266 -3.31 -10.33 -9.23
C PHE A 266 -3.88 -11.32 -8.22
N THR A 267 -4.29 -12.47 -8.74
CA THR A 267 -4.46 -13.72 -7.98
C THR A 267 -3.66 -14.83 -8.65
N ILE A 268 -3.24 -15.83 -7.88
CA ILE A 268 -2.57 -17.01 -8.44
C ILE A 268 -3.62 -18.00 -8.94
N ASP A 269 -3.38 -18.62 -10.09
CA ASP A 269 -4.26 -19.65 -10.64
C ASP A 269 -4.23 -20.91 -9.78
N ASN A 270 -3.05 -21.53 -9.73
CA ASN A 270 -2.78 -22.72 -8.93
C ASN A 270 -1.26 -22.86 -8.73
N PHE A 271 -0.84 -23.86 -7.98
CA PHE A 271 0.57 -24.17 -7.71
C PHE A 271 1.02 -25.51 -8.33
N ASN A 272 0.20 -26.11 -9.20
CA ASN A 272 0.44 -27.45 -9.74
C ASN A 272 1.69 -27.54 -10.61
N ASP A 273 2.08 -26.44 -11.25
CA ASP A 273 3.25 -26.38 -12.15
C ASP A 273 4.54 -25.91 -11.43
N ILE A 274 4.52 -25.94 -10.09
CA ILE A 274 5.70 -25.77 -9.26
C ILE A 274 6.27 -27.14 -8.92
N THR A 275 7.43 -27.46 -9.49
CA THR A 275 8.12 -28.74 -9.27
C THR A 275 9.28 -28.59 -8.31
N TYR A 276 9.44 -29.55 -7.42
CA TYR A 276 10.51 -29.56 -6.43
C TYR A 276 11.58 -30.58 -6.81
N VAL A 277 12.85 -30.17 -6.79
CA VAL A 277 14.02 -31.00 -7.13
C VAL A 277 14.97 -30.98 -5.95
N SER A 278 15.30 -32.17 -5.43
CA SER A 278 16.29 -32.27 -4.34
C SER A 278 17.68 -31.89 -4.86
N ASN A 279 18.41 -31.10 -4.07
CA ASN A 279 19.82 -30.89 -4.30
C ASN A 279 20.55 -32.13 -3.75
N VAL A 280 20.98 -33.00 -4.65
CA VAL A 280 21.79 -34.19 -4.30
C VAL A 280 23.23 -33.74 -4.08
#